data_171b196258e7d6b76f1c8553e54b9af7
#
_entry.id   171b196258e7d6b76f1c8553e54b9af7
#
_cell.length_a   1.000
_cell.length_b   1.000
_cell.length_c   1.000
_cell.angle_alpha   90.00
_cell.angle_beta   90.00
_cell.angle_gamma   90.00
#
_symmetry.space_group_name_H-M   'P 1'
#
loop_
_entity.id
_entity.type
_entity.pdbx_description
1 polymer ?
#
loop_
_entity_poly.entity_id
_entity_poly.type
_entity_poly.pdbx_seq_one_letter_code
_entity_poly.pdbx_strand_id
1 'polypeptide(L)'
;MISNQILQNTIDGLKGITRIDLCIIDVEGKVLAATFPEADKYMEPALAFVESPADSQVVNGYQFFKVFDDHQLEYILLANGDSDDVYMVGKIASFQIQNLLVAYKERFDKDNFIKNLLLDNLLLVDIYNRAKKLHIGTE
;
A
#
# COMPACT_ATOMS: atom_id res chain seq x y z
N MET A 1 -3.82 -3.31 3.97
CA MET A 1 -2.36 -3.14 3.76
C MET A 1 -1.88 -4.01 2.61
N ILE A 2 -1.08 -3.45 1.72
CA ILE A 2 -0.53 -4.20 0.59
C ILE A 2 0.59 -5.11 1.09
N SER A 3 0.63 -6.36 0.61
CA SER A 3 1.72 -7.27 0.98
C SER A 3 3.05 -6.82 0.36
N ASN A 4 4.14 -7.11 1.04
CA ASN A 4 5.49 -6.78 0.54
C ASN A 4 5.76 -7.49 -0.78
N GLN A 5 5.20 -8.67 -0.99
CA GLN A 5 5.37 -9.41 -2.24
C GLN A 5 4.75 -8.68 -3.43
N ILE A 6 3.57 -8.08 -3.24
CA ILE A 6 2.92 -7.29 -4.30
C ILE A 6 3.73 -6.04 -4.61
N LEU A 7 4.23 -5.36 -3.57
CA LEU A 7 5.11 -4.21 -3.75
C LEU A 7 6.39 -4.60 -4.52
N GLN A 8 7.00 -5.72 -4.13
CA GLN A 8 8.20 -6.22 -4.80
C GLN A 8 7.93 -6.56 -6.26
N ASN A 9 6.83 -7.26 -6.54
CA ASN A 9 6.46 -7.61 -7.92
C ASN A 9 6.25 -6.36 -8.77
N THR A 10 5.64 -5.33 -8.19
CA THR A 10 5.36 -4.07 -8.90
C THR A 10 6.66 -3.37 -9.29
N ILE A 11 7.59 -3.21 -8.36
CA ILE A 11 8.85 -2.52 -8.67
C ILE A 11 9.78 -3.37 -9.53
N ASP A 12 9.75 -4.70 -9.39
CA ASP A 12 10.50 -5.59 -10.26
C ASP A 12 10.02 -5.47 -11.72
N GLY A 13 8.70 -5.42 -11.90
CA GLY A 13 8.12 -5.23 -13.22
C GLY A 13 8.48 -3.88 -13.83
N LEU A 14 8.43 -2.81 -13.03
CA LEU A 14 8.81 -1.48 -13.50
C LEU A 14 10.29 -1.41 -13.84
N LYS A 15 11.16 -2.01 -13.03
CA LYS A 15 12.60 -2.07 -13.35
C LYS A 15 12.85 -2.85 -14.63
N GLY A 16 12.14 -3.95 -14.84
CA GLY A 16 12.27 -4.74 -16.06
C GLY A 16 11.97 -3.95 -17.31
N ILE A 17 11.05 -3.00 -17.23
CA ILE A 17 10.65 -2.15 -18.36
C ILE A 17 11.57 -0.93 -18.48
N THR A 18 11.86 -0.26 -17.39
CA THR A 18 12.52 1.05 -17.39
C THR A 18 14.02 0.98 -17.14
N ARG A 19 14.50 -0.11 -16.55
CA ARG A 19 15.88 -0.30 -16.09
C ARG A 19 16.31 0.68 -15.00
N ILE A 20 15.34 1.25 -14.31
CA ILE A 20 15.56 2.16 -13.20
C ILE A 20 15.35 1.40 -11.91
N ASP A 21 16.31 1.49 -10.99
CA ASP A 21 16.22 0.84 -9.68
C ASP A 21 15.21 1.55 -8.81
N LEU A 22 14.42 0.75 -8.09
CA LEU A 22 13.36 1.25 -7.24
C LEU A 22 13.43 0.61 -5.86
N CYS A 23 12.95 1.36 -4.86
CA CYS A 23 12.86 0.87 -3.50
C CYS A 23 11.65 1.50 -2.83
N ILE A 24 10.98 0.73 -1.97
CA ILE A 24 9.84 1.22 -1.18
C ILE A 24 10.19 1.06 0.29
N ILE A 25 10.10 2.16 1.03
CA ILE A 25 10.41 2.23 2.46
C ILE A 25 9.16 2.75 3.17
N ASP A 26 8.83 2.18 4.33
CA ASP A 26 7.69 2.67 5.11
C ASP A 26 8.08 3.93 5.90
N VAL A 27 7.10 4.53 6.58
CA VAL A 27 7.32 5.78 7.32
C VAL A 27 8.18 5.60 8.57
N GLU A 28 8.44 4.35 8.96
CA GLU A 28 9.33 4.03 10.09
C GLU A 28 10.77 3.73 9.63
N GLY A 29 11.01 3.80 8.33
CA GLY A 29 12.33 3.58 7.74
C GLY A 29 12.62 2.13 7.36
N LYS A 30 11.64 1.24 7.45
CA LYS A 30 11.82 -0.16 7.09
C LYS A 30 11.70 -0.35 5.59
N VAL A 31 12.66 -1.04 4.97
CA VAL A 31 12.62 -1.39 3.55
C VAL A 31 11.60 -2.50 3.34
N LEU A 32 10.58 -2.23 2.54
CA LEU A 32 9.51 -3.19 2.23
C LEU A 32 9.80 -3.95 0.94
N ALA A 33 10.43 -3.30 -0.04
CA ALA A 33 10.76 -3.88 -1.33
C ALA A 33 11.92 -3.10 -1.96
N ALA A 34 12.79 -3.78 -2.68
CA ALA A 34 13.90 -3.13 -3.36
C ALA A 34 14.35 -3.96 -4.56
N THR A 35 14.84 -3.30 -5.61
CA THR A 35 15.41 -3.94 -6.79
C THR A 35 16.93 -3.95 -6.77
N PHE A 36 17.55 -3.37 -5.73
CA PHE A 36 18.99 -3.28 -5.59
C PHE A 36 19.41 -3.66 -4.17
N PRO A 37 20.66 -4.14 -3.97
CA PRO A 37 21.14 -4.46 -2.63
C PRO A 37 21.44 -3.20 -1.82
N GLU A 38 21.55 -3.33 -0.50
CA GLU A 38 21.97 -2.25 0.40
C GLU A 38 20.96 -1.08 0.48
N ALA A 39 19.68 -1.34 0.19
CA ALA A 39 18.63 -0.32 0.27
C ALA A 39 18.48 0.27 1.67
N ASP A 40 18.80 -0.48 2.70
CA ASP A 40 18.75 -0.06 4.10
C ASP A 40 19.70 1.08 4.44
N LYS A 41 20.70 1.38 3.58
CA LYS A 41 21.53 2.58 3.73
C LYS A 41 20.72 3.89 3.64
N TYR A 42 19.54 3.82 3.04
CA TYR A 42 18.69 4.99 2.83
C TYR A 42 17.64 5.18 3.91
N MET A 43 17.68 4.38 4.99
CA MET A 43 16.75 4.49 6.11
C MET A 43 16.77 5.90 6.72
N GLU A 44 17.95 6.42 7.09
CA GLU A 44 18.05 7.73 7.71
C GLU A 44 17.63 8.87 6.77
N PRO A 45 18.10 8.91 5.49
CA PRO A 45 17.60 9.90 4.56
C PRO A 45 16.09 9.81 4.33
N ALA A 46 15.52 8.60 4.31
CA ALA A 46 14.08 8.42 4.16
C ALA A 46 13.32 8.98 5.35
N LEU A 47 13.79 8.73 6.58
CA LEU A 47 13.17 9.28 7.79
C LEU A 47 13.24 10.81 7.82
N ALA A 48 14.34 11.38 7.40
CA ALA A 48 14.48 12.84 7.27
C ALA A 48 13.50 13.38 6.24
N PHE A 49 13.29 12.67 5.14
CA PHE A 49 12.37 13.08 4.09
C PHE A 49 10.89 13.01 4.57
N VAL A 50 10.55 12.04 5.41
CA VAL A 50 9.22 11.95 6.01
C VAL A 50 8.86 13.25 6.74
N GLU A 51 9.82 13.85 7.44
CA GLU A 51 9.61 15.08 8.20
C GLU A 51 9.71 16.35 7.31
N SER A 52 10.17 16.22 6.07
CA SER A 52 10.30 17.32 5.13
C SER A 52 8.94 17.69 4.54
N PRO A 53 8.66 18.98 4.26
CA PRO A 53 7.43 19.38 3.57
C PRO A 53 7.46 19.11 2.07
N ALA A 54 8.60 18.72 1.50
CA ALA A 54 8.73 18.47 0.07
C ALA A 54 8.02 17.17 -0.34
N ASP A 55 7.42 17.16 -1.53
CA ASP A 55 6.81 15.96 -2.11
C ASP A 55 7.85 15.08 -2.80
N SER A 56 8.97 15.65 -3.22
CA SER A 56 10.09 14.93 -3.80
C SER A 56 11.40 15.60 -3.43
N GLN A 57 12.47 14.82 -3.43
CA GLN A 57 13.80 15.30 -3.06
C GLN A 57 14.86 14.41 -3.69
N VAL A 58 16.03 14.99 -4.00
CA VAL A 58 17.18 14.22 -4.48
C VAL A 58 18.18 14.11 -3.33
N VAL A 59 18.57 12.85 -3.01
CA VAL A 59 19.56 12.58 -1.98
C VAL A 59 20.55 11.54 -2.52
N ASN A 60 21.83 11.90 -2.62
CA ASN A 60 22.90 11.02 -3.08
C ASN A 60 22.60 10.34 -4.42
N GLY A 61 22.03 11.07 -5.37
CA GLY A 61 21.71 10.54 -6.69
C GLY A 61 20.40 9.76 -6.77
N TYR A 62 19.75 9.52 -5.65
CA TYR A 62 18.43 8.89 -5.63
C TYR A 62 17.36 9.96 -5.51
N GLN A 63 16.28 9.77 -6.25
CA GLN A 63 15.10 10.62 -6.12
C GLN A 63 14.11 9.98 -5.18
N PHE A 64 13.67 10.72 -4.18
CA PHE A 64 12.74 10.30 -3.15
C PHE A 64 11.37 10.90 -3.45
N PHE A 65 10.33 10.08 -3.34
CA PHE A 65 8.95 10.50 -3.58
C PHE A 65 8.07 10.05 -2.42
N LYS A 66 7.10 10.86 -2.07
CA LYS A 66 6.10 10.50 -1.06
C LYS A 66 4.91 9.83 -1.73
N VAL A 67 4.45 8.74 -1.15
CA VAL A 67 3.25 8.03 -1.59
C VAL A 67 2.21 8.14 -0.49
N PHE A 68 1.08 8.77 -0.80
CA PHE A 68 0.01 9.03 0.16
C PHE A 68 -1.16 8.08 -0.05
N ASP A 69 -1.81 7.74 1.07
CA ASP A 69 -3.12 7.09 1.08
C ASP A 69 -4.07 8.04 1.79
N ASP A 70 -4.98 8.66 1.04
CA ASP A 70 -6.01 9.55 1.58
C ASP A 70 -5.43 10.62 2.51
N HIS A 71 -4.42 11.36 2.01
CA HIS A 71 -3.70 12.45 2.73
C HIS A 71 -2.77 11.97 3.83
N GLN A 72 -2.67 10.66 4.06
CA GLN A 72 -1.72 10.10 5.01
C GLN A 72 -0.52 9.52 4.27
N LEU A 73 0.68 9.89 4.72
CA LEU A 73 1.91 9.36 4.13
C LEU A 73 2.07 7.87 4.49
N GLU A 74 2.13 7.02 3.48
CA GLU A 74 2.25 5.57 3.66
C GLU A 74 3.64 5.05 3.34
N TYR A 75 4.21 5.49 2.21
CA TYR A 75 5.49 4.99 1.73
C TYR A 75 6.37 6.11 1.22
N ILE A 76 7.67 5.83 1.24
CA ILE A 76 8.68 6.60 0.51
C ILE A 76 9.19 5.73 -0.62
N LEU A 77 9.13 6.23 -1.85
CA LEU A 77 9.66 5.56 -3.02
C LEU A 77 11.00 6.18 -3.41
N LEU A 78 12.00 5.35 -3.63
CA LEU A 78 13.29 5.76 -4.12
C LEU A 78 13.45 5.29 -5.56
N ALA A 79 14.01 6.15 -6.43
CA ALA A 79 14.29 5.82 -7.81
C ALA A 79 15.68 6.29 -8.19
N ASN A 80 16.45 5.42 -8.85
CA ASN A 80 17.81 5.74 -9.31
C ASN A 80 18.10 5.08 -10.64
N GLY A 81 18.82 5.78 -11.49
CA GLY A 81 19.26 5.30 -12.77
C GLY A 81 20.08 6.36 -13.49
N ASP A 82 20.68 5.98 -14.61
CA ASP A 82 21.52 6.89 -15.40
C ASP A 82 20.73 7.69 -16.43
N SER A 83 19.41 7.51 -16.46
CA SER A 83 18.52 8.15 -17.42
C SER A 83 17.98 9.47 -16.88
N ASP A 84 17.76 10.43 -17.76
CA ASP A 84 17.05 11.67 -17.42
C ASP A 84 15.59 11.43 -17.08
N ASP A 85 15.08 10.22 -17.37
CA ASP A 85 13.70 9.82 -17.14
C ASP A 85 13.43 9.36 -15.71
N VAL A 86 14.42 9.34 -14.83
CA VAL A 86 14.30 8.82 -13.46
C VAL A 86 13.17 9.51 -12.70
N TYR A 87 13.07 10.83 -12.82
CA TYR A 87 11.99 11.58 -12.14
C TYR A 87 10.62 11.16 -12.66
N MET A 88 10.47 11.06 -13.98
CA MET A 88 9.20 10.65 -14.59
C MET A 88 8.82 9.24 -14.18
N VAL A 89 9.78 8.32 -14.22
CA VAL A 89 9.54 6.93 -13.83
C VAL A 89 9.19 6.84 -12.35
N GLY A 90 9.86 7.60 -11.50
CA GLY A 90 9.54 7.67 -10.08
C GLY A 90 8.14 8.17 -9.83
N LYS A 91 7.71 9.19 -10.57
CA LYS A 91 6.33 9.71 -10.49
C LYS A 91 5.30 8.66 -10.93
N ILE A 92 5.57 7.97 -12.02
CA ILE A 92 4.70 6.90 -12.53
C ILE A 92 4.61 5.76 -11.51
N ALA A 93 5.74 5.36 -10.95
CA ALA A 93 5.79 4.31 -9.93
C ALA A 93 5.01 4.71 -8.67
N SER A 94 5.16 5.95 -8.22
CA SER A 94 4.41 6.48 -7.07
C SER A 94 2.92 6.45 -7.32
N PHE A 95 2.49 6.86 -8.50
CA PHE A 95 1.09 6.84 -8.90
C PHE A 95 0.54 5.42 -8.95
N GLN A 96 1.33 4.49 -9.50
CA GLN A 96 0.95 3.07 -9.57
C GLN A 96 0.74 2.47 -8.18
N ILE A 97 1.65 2.77 -7.26
CA ILE A 97 1.56 2.26 -5.89
C ILE A 97 0.37 2.92 -5.17
N GLN A 98 0.14 4.20 -5.39
CA GLN A 98 -1.02 4.90 -4.83
C GLN A 98 -2.33 4.25 -5.30
N ASN A 99 -2.42 3.90 -6.58
CA ASN A 99 -3.58 3.18 -7.11
C ASN A 99 -3.73 1.79 -6.51
N LEU A 100 -2.63 1.09 -6.24
CA LEU A 100 -2.66 -0.20 -5.56
C LEU A 100 -3.21 -0.06 -4.14
N LEU A 101 -2.84 1.00 -3.42
CA LEU A 101 -3.36 1.27 -2.09
C LEU A 101 -4.87 1.48 -2.13
N VAL A 102 -5.35 2.29 -3.08
CA VAL A 102 -6.79 2.55 -3.25
C VAL A 102 -7.53 1.25 -3.57
N ALA A 103 -7.04 0.47 -4.52
CA ALA A 103 -7.66 -0.78 -4.93
C ALA A 103 -7.70 -1.80 -3.78
N TYR A 104 -6.63 -1.87 -3.01
CA TYR A 104 -6.55 -2.78 -1.85
C TYR A 104 -7.53 -2.39 -0.76
N LYS A 105 -7.67 -1.09 -0.52
CA LYS A 105 -8.62 -0.56 0.47
C LYS A 105 -10.06 -0.84 0.06
N GLU A 106 -10.40 -0.60 -1.20
CA GLU A 106 -11.74 -0.86 -1.73
C GLU A 106 -12.09 -2.35 -1.61
N ARG A 107 -11.15 -3.22 -1.95
CA ARG A 107 -11.35 -4.67 -1.84
C ARG A 107 -11.56 -5.08 -0.38
N PHE A 108 -10.77 -4.53 0.54
CA PHE A 108 -10.91 -4.82 1.97
C PHE A 108 -12.27 -4.37 2.49
N ASP A 109 -12.71 -3.16 2.13
CA ASP A 109 -14.00 -2.63 2.54
C ASP A 109 -15.15 -3.46 2.00
N LYS A 110 -15.04 -3.90 0.75
CA LYS A 110 -16.04 -4.77 0.12
C LYS A 110 -16.12 -6.12 0.81
N ASP A 111 -14.99 -6.73 1.12
CA ASP A 111 -14.95 -8.02 1.83
C ASP A 111 -15.54 -7.88 3.24
N ASN A 112 -15.24 -6.81 3.94
CA ASN A 112 -15.82 -6.52 5.26
C ASN A 112 -17.32 -6.31 5.18
N PHE A 113 -17.80 -5.59 4.17
CA PHE A 113 -19.23 -5.38 3.95
C PHE A 113 -19.95 -6.74 3.76
N ILE A 114 -19.39 -7.59 2.93
CA ILE A 114 -19.97 -8.91 2.66
C ILE A 114 -19.99 -9.76 3.93
N LYS A 115 -18.90 -9.77 4.70
CA LYS A 115 -18.82 -10.49 5.97
C LYS A 115 -19.88 -10.01 6.95
N ASN A 116 -20.03 -8.71 7.10
CA ASN A 116 -21.02 -8.11 8.00
C ASN A 116 -22.44 -8.45 7.54
N LEU A 117 -22.69 -8.41 6.24
CA LEU A 117 -23.99 -8.76 5.68
C LEU A 117 -24.35 -10.23 5.99
N LEU A 118 -23.38 -11.13 5.84
CA LEU A 118 -23.59 -12.55 6.15
C LEU A 118 -23.86 -12.77 7.64
N LEU A 119 -23.12 -12.08 8.50
CA LEU A 119 -23.33 -12.15 9.95
C LEU A 119 -24.71 -11.63 10.34
N ASP A 120 -25.14 -10.51 9.76
CA ASP A 120 -26.45 -9.94 10.02
C ASP A 120 -27.56 -10.90 9.59
N ASN A 121 -27.41 -11.53 8.43
CA ASN A 121 -28.37 -12.51 7.93
C ASN A 121 -28.44 -13.75 8.84
N LEU A 122 -27.30 -14.24 9.32
CA LEU A 122 -27.27 -15.36 10.25
C LEU A 122 -27.96 -15.00 11.57
N LEU A 123 -27.76 -13.79 12.05
CA LEU A 123 -28.40 -13.31 13.27
C LEU A 123 -29.91 -13.22 13.10
N LEU A 124 -30.40 -12.73 11.96
CA LEU A 124 -31.83 -12.66 11.66
C LEU A 124 -32.48 -14.05 11.62
N VAL A 125 -31.78 -15.03 11.00
CA VAL A 125 -32.27 -16.41 10.96
C VAL A 125 -32.33 -16.99 12.36
N ASP A 126 -31.34 -16.74 13.20
CA ASP A 126 -31.33 -17.22 14.59
C ASP A 126 -32.47 -16.61 15.39
N ILE A 127 -32.71 -15.31 15.26
CA ILE A 127 -33.84 -14.64 15.93
C ILE A 127 -35.17 -15.24 15.47
N TYR A 128 -35.34 -15.44 14.17
CA TYR A 128 -36.53 -16.05 13.61
C TYR A 128 -36.77 -17.46 14.18
N ASN A 129 -35.76 -18.28 14.21
CA ASN A 129 -35.84 -19.64 14.72
C ASN A 129 -36.22 -19.69 16.22
N ARG A 130 -35.65 -18.76 17.01
CA ARG A 130 -35.98 -18.66 18.43
C ARG A 130 -37.43 -18.22 18.65
N ALA A 131 -37.91 -17.25 17.88
CA ALA A 131 -39.28 -16.80 17.94
C ALA A 131 -40.25 -17.93 17.56
N LYS A 132 -39.93 -18.70 16.54
CA LYS A 132 -40.71 -19.85 16.10
C LYS A 132 -40.78 -20.91 17.18
N LYS A 133 -39.69 -21.22 17.85
CA LYS A 133 -39.66 -22.17 18.98
C LYS A 133 -40.53 -21.72 20.13
N LEU A 134 -40.46 -20.45 20.49
CA LEU A 134 -41.26 -19.87 21.57
C LEU A 134 -42.77 -19.98 21.22
N HIS A 135 -43.09 -19.67 19.97
CA HIS A 135 -44.48 -19.73 19.51
C HIS A 135 -45.02 -21.16 19.55
N ILE A 136 -44.24 -22.14 19.08
CA ILE A 136 -44.61 -23.54 19.14
C ILE A 136 -44.73 -24.02 20.59
N GLY A 137 -43.87 -23.55 21.46
CA GLY A 137 -43.88 -23.91 22.88
C GLY A 137 -45.05 -23.37 23.65
N THR A 138 -45.75 -22.34 23.13
CA THR A 138 -46.90 -21.73 23.79
C THR A 138 -48.23 -22.33 23.33
N GLU A 139 -48.22 -23.13 22.31
CA GLU A 139 -49.42 -23.87 21.87
C GLU A 139 -49.50 -25.21 22.61
#